data_bcd7ba1def93088fb9698bf6939841d7
#
_entry.id   bcd7ba1def93088fb9698bf6939841d7
#
_cell.length_a   1.000
_cell.length_b   1.000
_cell.length_c   1.000
_cell.angle_alpha   90.00
_cell.angle_beta   90.00
_cell.angle_gamma   90.00
#
_symmetry.space_group_name_H-M   'P 1'
#
loop_
_entity.id
_entity.type
_entity.pdbx_description
1 polymer ?
#
loop_
_entity_poly.entity_id
_entity_poly.type
_entity_poly.pdbx_seq_one_letter_code
_entity_poly.pdbx_strand_id
1 'polypeptide(L)'
;MRATSPLRTLTELVLRVGRYPGICVLDSALNRGLVSDEELLRIPQLIRGRRGSVAARGYLAEADGRAQSPLETRTRLRCVDGRVPPDALQLEVRDDDGYLLGIGDLGWRGPQVIAEADGRDAHDTPDAAFADRRRQNRLVNAGWTVLRFTWADTLRPDYIPWTVRQAIAAAARC
;
A
#
# COMPACT_ATOMS: atom_id res chain seq x y z
N MET A 1 3.12 2.14 -35.07
CA MET A 1 2.25 1.46 -34.09
C MET A 1 1.49 2.53 -33.31
N ARG A 2 0.16 2.46 -33.20
CA ARG A 2 -0.63 3.42 -32.40
C ARG A 2 -0.82 2.84 -30.98
N ALA A 3 -0.22 3.46 -29.98
CA ALA A 3 -0.44 3.12 -28.57
C ALA A 3 -1.53 4.02 -27.96
N THR A 4 -2.27 3.51 -26.98
CA THR A 4 -3.19 4.32 -26.18
C THR A 4 -2.42 5.13 -25.15
N SER A 5 -2.93 6.32 -24.77
CA SER A 5 -2.36 7.06 -23.64
C SER A 5 -2.59 6.30 -22.32
N PRO A 6 -1.74 6.50 -21.30
CA PRO A 6 -1.93 5.90 -19.98
C PRO A 6 -3.32 6.21 -19.39
N LEU A 7 -3.77 7.45 -19.47
CA LEU A 7 -5.09 7.88 -18.99
C LEU A 7 -6.22 7.09 -19.69
N ARG A 8 -6.16 6.91 -21.02
CA ARG A 8 -7.16 6.12 -21.73
C ARG A 8 -7.13 4.66 -21.32
N THR A 9 -5.94 4.09 -21.17
CA THR A 9 -5.79 2.70 -20.72
C THR A 9 -6.40 2.50 -19.34
N LEU A 10 -6.12 3.39 -18.39
CA LEU A 10 -6.73 3.37 -17.05
C LEU A 10 -8.26 3.47 -17.12
N THR A 11 -8.77 4.43 -17.89
CA THR A 11 -10.22 4.63 -18.10
C THR A 11 -10.92 3.36 -18.59
N GLU A 12 -10.28 2.59 -19.48
CA GLU A 12 -10.83 1.33 -19.98
C GLU A 12 -10.71 0.18 -18.94
N LEU A 13 -9.59 0.12 -18.22
CA LEU A 13 -9.32 -0.96 -17.25
C LEU A 13 -10.23 -0.87 -16.03
N VAL A 14 -10.39 0.31 -15.42
CA VAL A 14 -11.20 0.47 -14.20
C VAL A 14 -12.69 0.09 -14.40
N LEU A 15 -13.18 0.13 -15.63
CA LEU A 15 -14.54 -0.30 -15.97
C LEU A 15 -14.70 -1.83 -16.04
N ARG A 16 -13.60 -2.59 -16.16
CA ARG A 16 -13.60 -4.03 -16.46
C ARG A 16 -13.10 -4.89 -15.32
N VAL A 17 -12.32 -4.31 -14.40
CA VAL A 17 -11.70 -5.04 -13.30
C VAL A 17 -12.45 -4.80 -11.99
N GLY A 18 -12.27 -5.68 -11.01
CA GLY A 18 -12.80 -5.50 -9.67
C GLY A 18 -12.00 -4.46 -8.86
N ARG A 19 -12.48 -4.16 -7.64
CA ARG A 19 -11.94 -3.10 -6.77
C ARG A 19 -10.43 -3.24 -6.53
N TYR A 20 -9.96 -4.39 -6.05
CA TYR A 20 -8.54 -4.59 -5.73
C TYR A 20 -7.61 -4.39 -6.93
N PRO A 21 -7.77 -5.11 -8.06
CA PRO A 21 -6.92 -4.87 -9.22
C PRO A 21 -7.11 -3.47 -9.80
N GLY A 22 -8.30 -2.87 -9.72
CA GLY A 22 -8.56 -1.51 -10.19
C GLY A 22 -7.74 -0.49 -9.42
N ILE A 23 -7.73 -0.56 -8.09
CA ILE A 23 -6.95 0.34 -7.25
C ILE A 23 -5.46 0.08 -7.41
N CYS A 24 -5.00 -1.19 -7.50
CA CYS A 24 -3.59 -1.49 -7.78
C CYS A 24 -3.07 -0.83 -9.07
N VAL A 25 -3.88 -0.82 -10.13
CA VAL A 25 -3.48 -0.19 -11.40
C VAL A 25 -3.46 1.33 -11.29
N LEU A 26 -4.41 1.93 -10.56
CA LEU A 26 -4.45 3.37 -10.30
C LEU A 26 -3.25 3.82 -9.46
N ASP A 27 -3.00 3.16 -8.33
CA ASP A 27 -1.86 3.44 -7.45
C ASP A 27 -0.53 3.34 -8.22
N SER A 28 -0.35 2.24 -8.98
CA SER A 28 0.85 2.04 -9.79
C SER A 28 1.04 3.12 -10.85
N ALA A 29 -0.03 3.58 -11.48
CA ALA A 29 0.06 4.62 -12.51
C ALA A 29 0.40 5.99 -11.91
N LEU A 30 -0.16 6.33 -10.75
CA LEU A 30 0.18 7.53 -9.99
C LEU A 30 1.62 7.48 -9.48
N ASN A 31 2.01 6.39 -8.82
CA ASN A 31 3.36 6.21 -8.26
C ASN A 31 4.46 6.34 -9.33
N ARG A 32 4.20 5.79 -10.51
CA ARG A 32 5.13 5.84 -11.65
C ARG A 32 5.06 7.14 -12.46
N GLY A 33 4.22 8.09 -12.08
CA GLY A 33 4.02 9.35 -12.81
C GLY A 33 3.46 9.17 -14.23
N LEU A 34 2.77 8.06 -14.50
CA LEU A 34 2.13 7.81 -15.81
C LEU A 34 0.86 8.64 -15.99
N VAL A 35 0.24 9.04 -14.90
CA VAL A 35 -0.87 9.99 -14.82
C VAL A 35 -0.69 10.86 -13.58
N SER A 36 -1.18 12.09 -13.64
CA SER A 36 -1.23 12.98 -12.48
C SER A 36 -2.56 12.84 -11.71
N ASP A 37 -2.59 13.37 -10.49
CA ASP A 37 -3.84 13.47 -9.72
C ASP A 37 -4.92 14.25 -10.48
N GLU A 38 -4.54 15.32 -11.18
CA GLU A 38 -5.45 16.11 -12.00
C GLU A 38 -6.05 15.30 -13.16
N GLU A 39 -5.23 14.45 -13.81
CA GLU A 39 -5.69 13.55 -14.86
C GLU A 39 -6.63 12.49 -14.29
N LEU A 40 -6.35 11.98 -13.08
CA LEU A 40 -7.21 11.02 -12.39
C LEU A 40 -8.60 11.60 -12.14
N LEU A 41 -8.69 12.87 -11.72
CA LEU A 41 -9.95 13.60 -11.51
C LEU A 41 -10.81 13.74 -12.79
N ARG A 42 -10.25 13.53 -13.97
CA ARG A 42 -10.99 13.57 -15.27
C ARG A 42 -11.69 12.23 -15.57
N ILE A 43 -11.22 11.12 -15.00
CA ILE A 43 -11.76 9.78 -15.30
C ILE A 43 -13.28 9.68 -15.04
N PRO A 44 -13.85 10.22 -13.94
CA PRO A 44 -15.30 10.16 -13.70
C PRO A 44 -16.16 10.69 -14.84
N GLN A 45 -15.68 11.75 -15.51
CA GLN A 45 -16.37 12.31 -16.69
C GLN A 45 -16.21 11.40 -17.91
N LEU A 46 -15.02 10.86 -18.14
CA LEU A 46 -14.69 9.99 -19.28
C LEU A 46 -15.45 8.65 -19.24
N ILE A 47 -15.83 8.18 -18.05
CA ILE A 47 -16.57 6.92 -17.85
C ILE A 47 -18.08 7.13 -17.68
N ARG A 48 -18.57 8.37 -17.74
CA ARG A 48 -19.99 8.70 -17.51
C ARG A 48 -20.89 7.90 -18.44
N GLY A 49 -21.95 7.29 -17.88
CA GLY A 49 -22.93 6.50 -18.63
C GLY A 49 -22.44 5.12 -19.09
N ARG A 50 -21.17 4.77 -18.85
CA ARG A 50 -20.61 3.47 -19.23
C ARG A 50 -20.88 2.41 -18.15
N ARG A 51 -21.04 1.16 -18.58
CA ARG A 51 -21.17 0.01 -17.65
C ARG A 51 -19.92 -0.06 -16.77
N GLY A 52 -20.11 -0.25 -15.46
CA GLY A 52 -19.01 -0.29 -14.47
C GLY A 52 -18.64 1.07 -13.89
N SER A 53 -19.16 2.19 -14.40
CA SER A 53 -18.76 3.55 -13.97
C SER A 53 -19.05 3.84 -12.48
N VAL A 54 -20.08 3.26 -11.90
CA VAL A 54 -20.41 3.44 -10.47
C VAL A 54 -19.31 2.84 -9.59
N ALA A 55 -18.95 1.57 -9.85
CA ALA A 55 -17.89 0.90 -9.12
C ALA A 55 -16.53 1.59 -9.32
N ALA A 56 -16.20 1.94 -10.57
CA ALA A 56 -14.95 2.61 -10.90
C ALA A 56 -14.74 3.95 -10.17
N ARG A 57 -15.80 4.74 -9.94
CA ARG A 57 -15.72 5.96 -9.13
C ARG A 57 -15.32 5.69 -7.69
N GLY A 58 -15.79 4.57 -7.11
CA GLY A 58 -15.36 4.14 -5.78
C GLY A 58 -13.85 3.85 -5.75
N TYR A 59 -13.33 3.19 -6.78
CA TYR A 59 -11.87 2.87 -6.85
C TYR A 59 -11.01 4.13 -6.92
N LEU A 60 -11.47 5.16 -7.67
CA LEU A 60 -10.75 6.44 -7.78
C LEU A 60 -10.64 7.17 -6.43
N ALA A 61 -11.67 7.07 -5.58
CA ALA A 61 -11.66 7.67 -4.25
C ALA A 61 -10.71 6.96 -3.27
N GLU A 62 -10.33 5.72 -3.56
CA GLU A 62 -9.43 4.93 -2.73
C GLU A 62 -8.00 4.86 -3.27
N ALA A 63 -7.73 5.43 -4.45
CA ALA A 63 -6.42 5.42 -5.05
C ALA A 63 -5.43 6.28 -4.25
N ASP A 64 -4.20 5.80 -4.11
CA ASP A 64 -3.12 6.47 -3.38
C ASP A 64 -1.76 6.14 -4.02
N GLY A 65 -1.20 7.11 -4.73
CA GLY A 65 0.07 6.96 -5.46
C GLY A 65 1.30 6.78 -4.57
N ARG A 66 1.17 6.83 -3.24
CA ARG A 66 2.28 6.53 -2.31
C ARG A 66 2.56 5.03 -2.21
N ALA A 67 1.59 4.17 -2.52
CA ALA A 67 1.84 2.73 -2.61
C ALA A 67 2.75 2.40 -3.80
N GLN A 68 3.89 1.79 -3.53
CA GLN A 68 4.95 1.53 -4.53
C GLN A 68 4.77 0.19 -5.26
N SER A 69 3.93 -0.69 -4.71
CA SER A 69 3.68 -2.01 -5.28
C SER A 69 2.22 -2.44 -5.17
N PRO A 70 1.75 -3.37 -6.04
CA PRO A 70 0.44 -3.96 -5.91
C PRO A 70 0.23 -4.71 -4.58
N LEU A 71 1.30 -5.23 -3.96
CA LEU A 71 1.22 -5.91 -2.68
C LEU A 71 0.93 -4.91 -1.55
N GLU A 72 1.59 -3.75 -1.54
CA GLU A 72 1.29 -2.65 -0.61
C GLU A 72 -0.15 -2.17 -0.74
N THR A 73 -0.62 -1.90 -1.97
CA THR A 73 -2.02 -1.53 -2.24
C THR A 73 -2.98 -2.58 -1.66
N ARG A 74 -2.74 -3.87 -1.91
CA ARG A 74 -3.62 -4.93 -1.41
C ARG A 74 -3.60 -5.04 0.11
N THR A 75 -2.42 -4.94 0.73
CA THR A 75 -2.25 -4.94 2.19
C THR A 75 -2.99 -3.78 2.82
N ARG A 76 -2.86 -2.57 2.26
CA ARG A 76 -3.62 -1.38 2.67
C ARG A 76 -5.13 -1.62 2.60
N LEU A 77 -5.62 -2.12 1.46
CA LEU A 77 -7.05 -2.38 1.27
C LEU A 77 -7.59 -3.44 2.24
N ARG A 78 -6.81 -4.47 2.60
CA ARG A 78 -7.18 -5.42 3.64
C ARG A 78 -7.35 -4.74 5.00
N CYS A 79 -6.45 -3.82 5.34
CA CYS A 79 -6.56 -3.04 6.57
C CYS A 79 -7.80 -2.12 6.56
N VAL A 80 -8.08 -1.46 5.44
CA VAL A 80 -9.28 -0.62 5.26
C VAL A 80 -10.56 -1.46 5.41
N ASP A 81 -10.66 -2.58 4.72
CA ASP A 81 -11.83 -3.47 4.79
C ASP A 81 -12.01 -4.05 6.20
N GLY A 82 -10.90 -4.34 6.88
CA GLY A 82 -10.89 -4.79 8.27
C GLY A 82 -11.06 -3.68 9.30
N ARG A 83 -11.34 -2.43 8.91
CA ARG A 83 -11.53 -1.28 9.81
C ARG A 83 -10.35 -0.96 10.72
N VAL A 84 -9.15 -1.17 10.21
CA VAL A 84 -7.88 -0.80 10.86
C VAL A 84 -6.95 -0.14 9.81
N PRO A 85 -7.43 0.95 9.15
CA PRO A 85 -6.63 1.60 8.12
C PRO A 85 -5.31 2.12 8.70
N PRO A 86 -4.20 2.11 7.95
CA PRO A 86 -2.98 2.79 8.35
C PRO A 86 -3.21 4.30 8.37
N ASP A 87 -2.53 5.01 9.27
CA ASP A 87 -2.53 6.48 9.29
C ASP A 87 -1.46 7.09 8.39
N ALA A 88 -0.52 6.28 7.91
CA ALA A 88 0.50 6.68 6.96
C ALA A 88 0.86 5.57 5.97
N LEU A 89 1.24 5.98 4.74
CA LEU A 89 1.98 5.15 3.78
C LEU A 89 3.40 5.68 3.67
N GLN A 90 4.35 4.79 3.43
CA GLN A 90 5.79 5.12 3.35
C GLN A 90 6.23 5.92 4.59
N LEU A 91 5.89 5.37 5.79
CA LEU A 91 6.17 6.02 7.06
C LEU A 91 7.67 6.01 7.36
N GLU A 92 8.28 7.19 7.34
CA GLU A 92 9.64 7.36 7.86
C GLU A 92 9.64 7.25 9.39
N VAL A 93 10.48 6.36 9.90
CA VAL A 93 10.76 6.21 11.33
C VAL A 93 12.14 6.81 11.61
N ARG A 94 12.18 7.78 12.51
CA ARG A 94 13.42 8.47 12.92
C ARG A 94 13.61 8.31 14.42
N ASP A 95 14.87 8.36 14.86
CA ASP A 95 15.18 8.46 16.29
C ASP A 95 15.08 9.91 16.80
N ASP A 96 15.38 10.10 18.09
CA ASP A 96 15.29 11.41 18.77
C ASP A 96 16.28 12.44 18.20
N ASP A 97 17.38 11.99 17.59
CA ASP A 97 18.37 12.83 16.92
C ASP A 97 18.00 13.13 15.45
N GLY A 98 16.87 12.59 14.95
CA GLY A 98 16.39 12.77 13.60
C GLY A 98 16.99 11.81 12.56
N TYR A 99 17.83 10.84 12.98
CA TYR A 99 18.41 9.85 12.08
C TYR A 99 17.32 8.87 11.57
N LEU A 100 17.32 8.60 10.26
CA LEU A 100 16.35 7.68 9.64
C LEU A 100 16.69 6.22 9.98
N LEU A 101 15.83 5.58 10.76
CA LEU A 101 15.95 4.17 11.16
C LEU A 101 15.44 3.23 10.08
N GLY A 102 14.37 3.62 9.38
CA GLY A 102 13.75 2.87 8.30
C GLY A 102 12.47 3.52 7.78
N ILE A 103 11.92 2.94 6.72
CA ILE A 103 10.63 3.32 6.14
C ILE A 103 9.74 2.08 6.16
N GLY A 104 8.53 2.22 6.70
CA GLY A 104 7.50 1.18 6.66
C GLY A 104 6.47 1.47 5.58
N ASP A 105 6.07 0.48 4.80
CA ASP A 105 5.11 0.67 3.70
C ASP A 105 3.77 1.19 4.22
N LEU A 106 3.30 0.66 5.35
CA LEU A 106 2.10 1.09 6.06
C LEU A 106 2.48 1.38 7.52
N GLY A 107 1.93 2.44 8.12
CA GLY A 107 2.23 2.83 9.49
C GLY A 107 1.01 3.19 10.33
N TRP A 108 1.10 2.85 11.62
CA TRP A 108 0.22 3.28 12.71
C TRP A 108 1.09 3.96 13.76
N ARG A 109 1.15 5.30 13.72
CA ARG A 109 2.10 6.08 14.54
C ARG A 109 1.85 5.95 16.03
N GLY A 110 0.59 6.08 16.44
CA GLY A 110 0.23 6.02 17.87
C GLY A 110 0.71 4.75 18.56
N PRO A 111 0.39 3.56 18.05
CA PRO A 111 0.86 2.29 18.63
C PRO A 111 2.27 1.87 18.19
N GLN A 112 2.99 2.67 17.39
CA GLN A 112 4.31 2.34 16.85
C GLN A 112 4.35 0.99 16.12
N VAL A 113 3.39 0.75 15.24
CA VAL A 113 3.31 -0.44 14.38
C VAL A 113 3.57 -0.04 12.95
N ILE A 114 4.42 -0.80 12.24
CA ILE A 114 4.57 -0.72 10.80
C ILE A 114 4.32 -2.09 10.17
N ALA A 115 3.84 -2.08 8.94
CA ALA A 115 3.71 -3.28 8.13
C ALA A 115 4.45 -3.09 6.80
N GLU A 116 5.15 -4.14 6.40
CA GLU A 116 5.94 -4.23 5.18
C GLU A 116 5.31 -5.27 4.25
N ALA A 117 5.21 -4.93 2.99
CA ALA A 117 4.80 -5.81 1.91
C ALA A 117 6.02 -6.60 1.43
N ASP A 118 6.21 -7.81 1.98
CA ASP A 118 7.35 -8.67 1.67
C ASP A 118 7.10 -9.44 0.35
N GLY A 119 7.36 -8.76 -0.76
CA GLY A 119 7.46 -9.38 -2.07
C GLY A 119 8.81 -10.09 -2.15
N ARG A 120 8.81 -11.41 -2.13
CA ARG A 120 10.03 -12.20 -2.38
C ARG A 120 10.57 -11.86 -3.77
N ASP A 121 11.49 -10.91 -3.84
CA ASP A 121 12.37 -10.80 -4.99
C ASP A 121 13.46 -11.87 -4.85
N ALA A 122 13.51 -12.78 -5.83
CA ALA A 122 14.46 -13.89 -5.90
C ALA A 122 15.94 -13.45 -6.08
N HIS A 123 16.22 -12.16 -5.86
CA HIS A 123 17.52 -11.52 -6.09
C HIS A 123 18.14 -10.88 -4.83
N ASP A 124 17.66 -11.23 -3.62
CA ASP A 124 18.29 -10.77 -2.39
C ASP A 124 19.70 -11.34 -2.27
N THR A 125 20.68 -10.46 -2.46
CA THR A 125 22.05 -10.81 -2.16
C THR A 125 22.23 -10.98 -0.65
N PRO A 126 23.21 -11.79 -0.18
CA PRO A 126 23.50 -11.92 1.25
C PRO A 126 23.68 -10.55 1.95
N ASP A 127 24.31 -9.58 1.28
CA ASP A 127 24.53 -8.23 1.82
C ASP A 127 23.21 -7.46 1.99
N ALA A 128 22.26 -7.58 1.06
CA ALA A 128 20.93 -6.99 1.18
C ALA A 128 20.16 -7.58 2.36
N ALA A 129 20.22 -8.90 2.54
CA ALA A 129 19.59 -9.57 3.68
C ALA A 129 20.20 -9.12 5.03
N PHE A 130 21.53 -8.91 5.10
CA PHE A 130 22.17 -8.38 6.31
C PHE A 130 21.78 -6.92 6.56
N ALA A 131 21.68 -6.09 5.53
CA ALA A 131 21.26 -4.71 5.66
C ALA A 131 19.80 -4.62 6.16
N ASP A 132 18.90 -5.46 5.64
CA ASP A 132 17.52 -5.54 6.08
C ASP A 132 17.38 -5.95 7.55
N ARG A 133 18.13 -6.97 7.99
CA ARG A 133 18.16 -7.37 9.42
C ARG A 133 18.66 -6.23 10.33
N ARG A 134 19.69 -5.49 9.92
CA ARG A 134 20.18 -4.34 10.68
C ARG A 134 19.12 -3.24 10.77
N ARG A 135 18.42 -2.96 9.67
CA ARG A 135 17.30 -2.02 9.63
C ARG A 135 16.19 -2.45 10.58
N GLN A 136 15.77 -3.70 10.51
CA GLN A 136 14.74 -4.26 11.39
C GLN A 136 15.15 -4.16 12.87
N ASN A 137 16.39 -4.50 13.22
CA ASN A 137 16.88 -4.38 14.59
C ASN A 137 16.82 -2.93 15.11
N ARG A 138 17.15 -1.94 14.28
CA ARG A 138 17.04 -0.52 14.67
C ARG A 138 15.59 -0.12 14.96
N LEU A 139 14.65 -0.53 14.11
CA LEU A 139 13.23 -0.26 14.30
C LEU A 139 12.70 -0.90 15.59
N VAL A 140 13.03 -2.16 15.81
CA VAL A 140 12.61 -2.90 17.04
C VAL A 140 13.22 -2.26 18.29
N ASN A 141 14.50 -1.90 18.28
CA ASN A 141 15.16 -1.22 19.42
C ASN A 141 14.56 0.17 19.71
N ALA A 142 13.99 0.82 18.71
CA ALA A 142 13.26 2.08 18.84
C ALA A 142 11.77 1.88 19.26
N GLY A 143 11.39 0.66 19.66
CA GLY A 143 10.05 0.35 20.17
C GLY A 143 9.02 0.05 19.08
N TRP A 144 9.41 -0.05 17.81
CA TRP A 144 8.47 -0.33 16.73
C TRP A 144 8.21 -1.82 16.55
N THR A 145 6.95 -2.17 16.43
CA THR A 145 6.53 -3.51 15.97
C THR A 145 6.55 -3.55 14.45
N VAL A 146 7.31 -4.49 13.87
CA VAL A 146 7.40 -4.68 12.42
C VAL A 146 6.63 -5.94 12.03
N LEU A 147 5.60 -5.78 11.20
CA LEU A 147 4.83 -6.86 10.62
C LEU A 147 5.25 -7.04 9.15
N ARG A 148 5.27 -8.28 8.66
CA ARG A 148 5.56 -8.58 7.26
C ARG A 148 4.45 -9.40 6.66
N PHE A 149 3.98 -9.00 5.48
CA PHE A 149 2.89 -9.66 4.77
C PHE A 149 3.30 -10.02 3.35
N THR A 150 2.96 -11.23 2.97
CA THR A 150 3.19 -11.77 1.63
C THR A 150 1.95 -11.65 0.76
N TRP A 151 2.09 -11.93 -0.53
CA TRP A 151 0.94 -12.00 -1.43
C TRP A 151 -0.12 -13.01 -0.97
N ALA A 152 0.31 -14.18 -0.46
CA ALA A 152 -0.59 -15.22 0.03
C ALA A 152 -1.48 -14.72 1.19
N ASP A 153 -0.95 -13.84 2.04
CA ASP A 153 -1.69 -13.27 3.16
C ASP A 153 -2.82 -12.34 2.68
N THR A 154 -2.61 -11.64 1.57
CA THR A 154 -3.65 -10.79 0.98
C THR A 154 -4.84 -11.58 0.42
N LEU A 155 -4.71 -12.88 0.22
CA LEU A 155 -5.80 -13.75 -0.25
C LEU A 155 -6.71 -14.20 0.89
N ARG A 156 -6.31 -13.99 2.16
CA ARG A 156 -7.08 -14.28 3.37
C ARG A 156 -7.67 -12.98 3.92
N PRO A 157 -8.98 -12.72 3.75
CA PRO A 157 -9.57 -11.40 4.04
C PRO A 157 -9.31 -10.89 5.46
N ASP A 158 -9.37 -11.77 6.45
CA ASP A 158 -9.31 -11.39 7.86
C ASP A 158 -7.91 -11.46 8.48
N TYR A 159 -6.95 -12.11 7.84
CA TYR A 159 -5.64 -12.40 8.43
C TYR A 159 -4.83 -11.12 8.71
N ILE A 160 -4.65 -10.28 7.70
CA ILE A 160 -3.89 -9.03 7.83
C ILE A 160 -4.52 -8.10 8.88
N PRO A 161 -5.83 -7.73 8.79
CA PRO A 161 -6.41 -6.83 9.75
C PRO A 161 -6.49 -7.41 11.17
N TRP A 162 -6.62 -8.74 11.32
CA TRP A 162 -6.54 -9.38 12.62
C TRP A 162 -5.14 -9.25 13.23
N THR A 163 -4.08 -9.56 12.46
CA THR A 163 -2.68 -9.47 12.90
C THR A 163 -2.32 -8.04 13.31
N VAL A 164 -2.73 -7.05 12.52
CA VAL A 164 -2.50 -5.63 12.84
C VAL A 164 -3.20 -5.23 14.14
N ARG A 165 -4.48 -5.60 14.32
CA ARG A 165 -5.21 -5.33 15.57
C ARG A 165 -4.55 -5.97 16.78
N GLN A 166 -4.02 -7.20 16.66
CA GLN A 166 -3.29 -7.84 17.76
C GLN A 166 -2.01 -7.06 18.13
N ALA A 167 -1.25 -6.59 17.14
CA ALA A 167 -0.06 -5.78 17.37
C ALA A 167 -0.41 -4.45 18.05
N ILE A 168 -1.43 -3.73 17.58
CA ILE A 168 -1.91 -2.48 18.19
C ILE A 168 -2.38 -2.71 19.63
N ALA A 169 -3.15 -3.77 19.88
CA ALA A 169 -3.61 -4.11 21.22
C ALA A 169 -2.46 -4.53 22.15
N ALA A 170 -1.40 -5.13 21.63
CA ALA A 170 -0.20 -5.45 22.42
C ALA A 170 0.55 -4.18 22.83
N ALA A 171 0.75 -3.24 21.89
CA ALA A 171 1.41 -1.96 22.15
C ALA A 171 0.67 -1.11 23.21
N ALA A 172 -0.66 -1.17 23.24
CA ALA A 172 -1.47 -0.43 24.23
C ALA A 172 -1.36 -0.99 25.67
N ARG A 173 -0.74 -2.15 25.87
CA ARG A 173 -0.55 -2.78 27.20
C ARG A 173 0.84 -2.52 27.81
N CYS A 174 1.76 -1.99 27.02
CA CYS A 174 3.10 -1.58 27.46
C CYS A 174 3.11 -0.11 27.87
#